data_90ca8c7b45eb2c10566049386655d844
#
_entry.id   90ca8c7b45eb2c10566049386655d844
#
_cell.length_a   1.000
_cell.length_b   1.000
_cell.length_c   1.000
_cell.angle_alpha   90.00
_cell.angle_beta   90.00
_cell.angle_gamma   90.00
#
_symmetry.space_group_name_H-M   'P 1'
#
loop_
_entity.id
_entity.type
_entity.pdbx_description
1 polymer ?
#
loop_
_entity_poly.entity_id
_entity_poly.type
_entity_poly.pdbx_seq_one_letter_code
_entity_poly.pdbx_strand_id
1 'polypeptide(L)'
;MEFEDMINTIQLGNCYELIKDIPDKSIDLIITDPPYEWQKGGEMTGLFRKGVSSRNFMYQIEKSNLDKGIDYSILDEYVRVMKKINIYIWCNKDQLYKYMEYFVGRLKCYFEIIIWNKTNVTPLCGNKYLTDKEYCLFFREKGVPIMGSYETKKTVYVSSSNREDKDKFTHPNCKPINIIKNLIKNSSNKDDIVLDTFVGSGTTCVACKEVGRRYIGMEIDPQYHKIAVDRLNGILANGQTSIFTDFDKIGESNE
;
A
#
# COMPACT_ATOMS: atom_id res chain seq x y z
N MET A 1 8.00 -21.38 -6.19
CA MET A 1 6.55 -21.60 -5.84
C MET A 1 5.76 -21.52 -7.13
N GLU A 2 4.69 -22.32 -7.29
CA GLU A 2 3.85 -22.17 -8.48
C GLU A 2 3.05 -20.87 -8.38
N PHE A 3 2.88 -20.18 -9.50
CA PHE A 3 2.19 -18.89 -9.54
C PHE A 3 0.74 -18.97 -9.03
N GLU A 4 0.04 -20.03 -9.37
CA GLU A 4 -1.35 -20.25 -8.96
C GLU A 4 -1.49 -20.37 -7.43
N ASP A 5 -0.47 -20.90 -6.75
CA ASP A 5 -0.45 -21.01 -5.27
C ASP A 5 -0.26 -19.63 -4.58
N MET A 6 0.24 -18.64 -5.31
CA MET A 6 0.41 -17.27 -4.79
C MET A 6 -0.90 -16.47 -4.82
N ILE A 7 -1.85 -16.84 -5.69
CA ILE A 7 -3.09 -16.08 -5.89
C ILE A 7 -3.98 -16.18 -4.65
N ASN A 8 -4.52 -15.04 -4.22
CA ASN A 8 -5.33 -14.86 -3.01
C ASN A 8 -4.61 -15.21 -1.70
N THR A 9 -3.28 -15.08 -1.70
CA THR A 9 -2.46 -15.29 -0.50
C THR A 9 -1.54 -14.11 -0.23
N ILE A 10 -1.00 -14.06 0.99
CA ILE A 10 0.10 -13.18 1.37
C ILE A 10 1.31 -14.07 1.64
N GLN A 11 2.38 -13.86 0.89
CA GLN A 11 3.62 -14.60 0.99
C GLN A 11 4.54 -13.96 2.04
N LEU A 12 5.09 -14.76 2.94
CA LEU A 12 6.12 -14.33 3.87
C LEU A 12 7.48 -14.41 3.20
N GLY A 13 8.14 -13.28 2.99
CA GLY A 13 9.48 -13.27 2.42
C GLY A 13 9.87 -11.95 1.77
N ASN A 14 11.07 -11.95 1.21
CA ASN A 14 11.62 -10.80 0.51
C ASN A 14 10.98 -10.64 -0.88
N CYS A 15 10.31 -9.51 -1.12
CA CYS A 15 9.63 -9.23 -2.38
C CYS A 15 10.57 -9.25 -3.60
N TYR A 16 11.84 -8.90 -3.45
CA TYR A 16 12.85 -8.97 -4.53
C TYR A 16 13.15 -10.39 -5.00
N GLU A 17 12.91 -11.39 -4.13
CA GLU A 17 13.03 -12.80 -4.50
C GLU A 17 11.68 -13.37 -4.95
N LEU A 18 10.63 -13.12 -4.18
CA LEU A 18 9.31 -13.67 -4.45
C LEU A 18 8.71 -13.21 -5.79
N ILE A 19 9.00 -11.97 -6.20
CA ILE A 19 8.48 -11.42 -7.46
C ILE A 19 9.03 -12.18 -8.69
N LYS A 20 10.17 -12.85 -8.56
CA LYS A 20 10.78 -13.66 -9.63
C LYS A 20 9.95 -14.89 -9.97
N ASP A 21 9.15 -15.40 -9.04
CA ASP A 21 8.24 -16.52 -9.25
C ASP A 21 6.96 -16.09 -10.01
N ILE A 22 6.71 -14.78 -10.14
CA ILE A 22 5.57 -14.25 -10.90
C ILE A 22 5.90 -14.22 -12.38
N PRO A 23 5.09 -14.85 -13.25
CA PRO A 23 5.32 -14.84 -14.70
C PRO A 23 5.23 -13.44 -15.31
N ASP A 24 5.93 -13.24 -16.42
CA ASP A 24 5.82 -12.02 -17.21
C ASP A 24 4.36 -11.78 -17.64
N LYS A 25 3.93 -10.51 -17.60
CA LYS A 25 2.62 -10.07 -18.10
C LYS A 25 1.43 -10.82 -17.48
N SER A 26 1.51 -11.15 -16.19
CA SER A 26 0.45 -11.87 -15.45
C SER A 26 -0.37 -10.98 -14.51
N ILE A 27 0.15 -9.81 -14.10
CA ILE A 27 -0.48 -8.90 -13.14
C ILE A 27 -1.24 -7.78 -13.86
N ASP A 28 -2.45 -7.48 -13.40
CA ASP A 28 -3.32 -6.46 -13.97
C ASP A 28 -3.10 -5.07 -13.36
N LEU A 29 -2.79 -5.02 -12.07
CA LEU A 29 -2.60 -3.78 -11.32
C LEU A 29 -1.59 -3.99 -10.20
N ILE A 30 -0.73 -3.00 -9.95
CA ILE A 30 0.07 -2.94 -8.73
C ILE A 30 -0.42 -1.79 -7.86
N ILE A 31 -0.62 -2.04 -6.56
CA ILE A 31 -0.85 -0.99 -5.54
C ILE A 31 0.06 -1.32 -4.36
N THR A 32 1.04 -0.45 -4.11
CA THR A 32 2.06 -0.76 -3.12
C THR A 32 2.49 0.48 -2.33
N ASP A 33 2.89 0.26 -1.06
CA ASP A 33 3.33 1.30 -0.11
C ASP A 33 4.73 0.96 0.42
N PRO A 34 5.76 1.14 -0.43
CA PRO A 34 7.13 0.78 -0.05
C PRO A 34 7.68 1.67 1.07
N PRO A 35 8.73 1.23 1.77
CA PRO A 35 9.43 2.06 2.75
C PRO A 35 9.84 3.42 2.19
N TYR A 36 9.64 4.47 3.00
CA TYR A 36 9.97 5.84 2.60
C TYR A 36 11.43 6.15 2.88
N GLU A 37 12.07 6.88 1.96
CA GLU A 37 13.38 7.45 2.20
C GLU A 37 13.27 8.62 3.17
N TRP A 38 14.03 8.58 4.25
CA TRP A 38 14.11 9.68 5.20
C TRP A 38 15.46 10.38 5.04
N GLN A 39 15.43 11.65 4.63
CA GLN A 39 16.64 12.45 4.67
C GLN A 39 17.06 12.66 6.14
N LYS A 40 18.24 12.19 6.49
CA LYS A 40 18.86 12.50 7.79
C LYS A 40 19.19 14.00 7.84
N GLY A 41 18.20 14.82 8.13
CA GLY A 41 18.29 16.27 8.20
C GLY A 41 17.96 16.78 9.59
N GLY A 42 19.00 17.09 10.37
CA GLY A 42 18.93 17.81 11.65
C GLY A 42 18.72 16.89 12.85
N GLU A 43 19.57 17.04 13.85
CA GLU A 43 19.33 16.51 15.19
C GLU A 43 17.94 16.92 15.64
N MET A 44 17.12 15.97 16.05
CA MET A 44 15.84 16.25 16.71
C MET A 44 16.14 16.96 18.04
N THR A 45 16.30 18.27 17.99
CA THR A 45 16.48 19.11 19.16
C THR A 45 15.13 19.44 19.75
N GLY A 46 14.91 19.21 21.03
CA GLY A 46 13.77 19.68 21.77
C GLY A 46 12.86 18.59 22.34
N LEU A 47 11.60 18.89 22.51
CA LEU A 47 10.54 18.14 23.21
C LEU A 47 10.36 16.66 22.82
N PHE A 48 10.82 16.24 21.64
CA PHE A 48 10.77 14.85 21.17
C PHE A 48 11.71 13.87 21.88
N ARG A 49 12.75 14.37 22.52
CA ARG A 49 13.67 13.50 23.28
C ARG A 49 13.02 12.79 24.48
N LYS A 50 11.80 13.18 24.87
CA LYS A 50 11.12 12.68 26.06
C LYS A 50 9.95 11.71 25.80
N GLY A 51 9.51 11.50 24.54
CA GLY A 51 8.42 10.57 24.23
C GLY A 51 8.93 9.15 23.96
N VAL A 52 8.68 8.22 24.87
CA VAL A 52 9.13 6.80 24.79
C VAL A 52 8.59 6.10 23.52
N SER A 53 7.39 6.47 23.07
CA SER A 53 6.73 5.84 21.91
C SER A 53 7.40 6.16 20.56
N SER A 54 7.86 7.39 20.36
CA SER A 54 8.50 7.79 19.09
C SER A 54 9.94 7.25 18.95
N ARG A 55 10.65 7.02 20.07
CA ARG A 55 11.99 6.42 20.05
C ARG A 55 11.95 4.95 19.63
N ASN A 56 10.99 4.19 20.16
CA ASN A 56 10.84 2.78 19.78
C ASN A 56 10.49 2.63 18.32
N PHE A 57 9.64 3.51 17.78
CA PHE A 57 9.28 3.51 16.36
C PHE A 57 10.50 3.82 15.46
N MET A 58 11.24 4.90 15.75
CA MET A 58 12.45 5.26 14.98
C MET A 58 13.54 4.18 15.09
N TYR A 59 13.73 3.61 16.28
CA TYR A 59 14.68 2.52 16.49
C TYR A 59 14.31 1.26 15.69
N GLN A 60 13.02 0.93 15.60
CA GLN A 60 12.53 -0.19 14.78
C GLN A 60 12.74 0.06 13.29
N ILE A 61 12.47 1.28 12.81
CA ILE A 61 12.72 1.68 11.42
C ILE A 61 14.21 1.56 11.07
N GLU A 62 15.10 2.11 11.91
CA GLU A 62 16.55 2.03 11.70
C GLU A 62 17.06 0.58 11.74
N LYS A 63 16.58 -0.22 12.69
CA LYS A 63 16.96 -1.63 12.83
C LYS A 63 16.55 -2.49 11.64
N SER A 64 15.43 -2.18 11.03
CA SER A 64 14.90 -2.86 9.83
C SER A 64 15.39 -2.27 8.50
N ASN A 65 16.29 -1.26 8.52
CA ASN A 65 16.75 -0.50 7.34
C ASN A 65 15.61 0.11 6.49
N LEU A 66 14.43 0.29 7.05
CA LEU A 66 13.28 0.89 6.39
C LEU A 66 13.44 2.41 6.16
N ASP A 67 14.47 3.03 6.72
CA ASP A 67 14.84 4.43 6.51
C ASP A 67 15.59 4.70 5.20
N LYS A 68 16.04 3.64 4.52
CA LYS A 68 16.83 3.74 3.27
C LYS A 68 15.96 3.72 2.01
N GLY A 69 14.65 3.57 2.17
CA GLY A 69 13.76 3.38 1.03
C GLY A 69 13.88 1.98 0.43
N ILE A 70 13.69 1.90 -0.89
CA ILE A 70 13.74 0.65 -1.65
C ILE A 70 14.94 0.61 -2.59
N ASP A 71 15.36 -0.58 -2.97
CA ASP A 71 16.16 -0.75 -4.17
C ASP A 71 15.26 -0.57 -5.40
N TYR A 72 15.52 0.47 -6.18
CA TYR A 72 14.71 0.82 -7.35
C TYR A 72 14.81 -0.18 -8.49
N SER A 73 15.68 -1.20 -8.42
CA SER A 73 15.70 -2.32 -9.37
C SER A 73 14.37 -3.07 -9.42
N ILE A 74 13.58 -3.04 -8.34
CA ILE A 74 12.23 -3.66 -8.31
C ILE A 74 11.28 -3.05 -9.34
N LEU A 75 11.51 -1.82 -9.79
CA LEU A 75 10.67 -1.18 -10.81
C LEU A 75 10.74 -1.90 -12.16
N ASP A 76 11.90 -2.45 -12.52
CA ASP A 76 12.03 -3.26 -13.73
C ASP A 76 11.21 -4.56 -13.61
N GLU A 77 11.18 -5.18 -12.41
CA GLU A 77 10.34 -6.33 -12.12
C GLU A 77 8.85 -5.98 -12.16
N TYR A 78 8.45 -4.82 -11.64
CA TYR A 78 7.07 -4.37 -11.76
C TYR A 78 6.64 -4.25 -13.24
N VAL A 79 7.49 -3.66 -14.07
CA VAL A 79 7.22 -3.56 -15.52
C VAL A 79 7.16 -4.94 -16.17
N ARG A 80 8.01 -5.88 -15.78
CA ARG A 80 8.04 -7.25 -16.29
C ARG A 80 6.73 -7.98 -16.00
N VAL A 81 6.29 -7.97 -14.75
CA VAL A 81 5.12 -8.77 -14.32
C VAL A 81 3.78 -8.16 -14.76
N MET A 82 3.68 -6.85 -14.95
CA MET A 82 2.42 -6.20 -15.37
C MET A 82 2.08 -6.50 -16.84
N LYS A 83 0.84 -6.83 -17.15
CA LYS A 83 0.30 -6.97 -18.51
C LYS A 83 0.48 -5.68 -19.32
N LYS A 84 0.20 -4.56 -18.69
CA LYS A 84 0.48 -3.18 -19.11
C LYS A 84 0.83 -2.38 -17.86
N ILE A 85 1.65 -1.35 -18.00
CA ILE A 85 1.97 -0.50 -16.84
C ILE A 85 0.69 0.12 -16.30
N ASN A 86 0.36 -0.22 -15.07
CA ASN A 86 -0.85 0.17 -14.34
C ASN A 86 -0.55 0.04 -12.85
N ILE A 87 -0.01 1.12 -12.24
CA ILE A 87 0.59 1.04 -10.92
C ILE A 87 0.33 2.28 -10.07
N TYR A 88 -0.05 2.07 -8.83
CA TYR A 88 -0.10 3.06 -7.77
C TYR A 88 1.03 2.82 -6.78
N ILE A 89 1.86 3.84 -6.52
CA ILE A 89 2.96 3.79 -5.58
C ILE A 89 2.80 4.89 -4.55
N TRP A 90 2.61 4.53 -3.29
CA TRP A 90 2.64 5.47 -2.20
C TRP A 90 4.09 5.89 -1.91
N CYS A 91 4.29 7.17 -1.62
CA CYS A 91 5.63 7.70 -1.37
C CYS A 91 5.58 9.01 -0.58
N ASN A 92 6.74 9.41 -0.07
CA ASN A 92 6.93 10.76 0.43
C ASN A 92 7.39 11.71 -0.70
N LYS A 93 7.47 13.01 -0.39
CA LYS A 93 7.86 14.04 -1.37
C LYS A 93 9.29 13.86 -1.93
N ASP A 94 10.18 13.24 -1.18
CA ASP A 94 11.60 13.10 -1.54
C ASP A 94 11.82 11.99 -2.58
N GLN A 95 10.87 11.04 -2.69
CA GLN A 95 10.89 9.95 -3.67
C GLN A 95 10.18 10.30 -4.98
N LEU A 96 9.37 11.39 -5.04
CA LEU A 96 8.59 11.77 -6.22
C LEU A 96 9.44 11.81 -7.50
N TYR A 97 10.60 12.45 -7.44
CA TYR A 97 11.48 12.63 -8.61
C TYR A 97 11.92 11.29 -9.19
N LYS A 98 12.32 10.32 -8.36
CA LYS A 98 12.83 9.02 -8.80
C LYS A 98 11.78 8.22 -9.56
N TYR A 99 10.56 8.16 -9.04
CA TYR A 99 9.45 7.48 -9.72
C TYR A 99 9.03 8.21 -11.00
N MET A 100 8.98 9.53 -10.98
CA MET A 100 8.66 10.33 -12.17
C MET A 100 9.71 10.16 -13.27
N GLU A 101 10.99 10.17 -12.92
CA GLU A 101 12.08 9.93 -13.87
C GLU A 101 11.95 8.56 -14.52
N TYR A 102 11.69 7.52 -13.73
CA TYR A 102 11.57 6.16 -14.23
C TYR A 102 10.33 5.99 -15.13
N PHE A 103 9.12 6.26 -14.62
CA PHE A 103 7.90 5.97 -15.36
C PHE A 103 7.57 7.01 -16.43
N VAL A 104 7.78 8.30 -16.17
CA VAL A 104 7.45 9.36 -17.14
C VAL A 104 8.66 9.69 -18.01
N GLY A 105 9.81 9.90 -17.41
CA GLY A 105 11.04 10.26 -18.14
C GLY A 105 11.49 9.15 -19.09
N ARG A 106 11.63 7.93 -18.58
CA ARG A 106 12.14 6.77 -19.34
C ARG A 106 11.04 6.05 -20.13
N LEU A 107 9.92 5.69 -19.47
CA LEU A 107 8.89 4.82 -20.04
C LEU A 107 7.72 5.56 -20.70
N LYS A 108 7.67 6.88 -20.63
CA LYS A 108 6.66 7.74 -21.25
C LYS A 108 5.21 7.43 -20.81
N CYS A 109 5.04 6.99 -19.58
CA CYS A 109 3.72 6.74 -19.00
C CYS A 109 2.93 8.02 -18.79
N TYR A 110 1.60 7.93 -18.86
CA TYR A 110 0.72 8.91 -18.25
C TYR A 110 0.81 8.81 -16.74
N PHE A 111 0.63 9.93 -16.05
CA PHE A 111 0.67 9.93 -14.59
C PHE A 111 -0.41 10.82 -13.98
N GLU A 112 -0.70 10.57 -12.71
CA GLU A 112 -1.52 11.41 -11.85
C GLU A 112 -0.95 11.38 -10.43
N ILE A 113 -1.11 12.49 -9.70
CA ILE A 113 -0.72 12.60 -8.29
C ILE A 113 -1.99 12.59 -7.44
N ILE A 114 -2.14 11.54 -6.66
CA ILE A 114 -3.24 11.39 -5.71
C ILE A 114 -2.71 11.78 -4.32
N ILE A 115 -3.47 12.60 -3.61
CA ILE A 115 -3.07 13.16 -2.32
C ILE A 115 -4.04 12.68 -1.24
N TRP A 116 -3.51 12.09 -0.20
CA TRP A 116 -4.23 11.91 1.05
C TRP A 116 -3.82 13.01 2.03
N ASN A 117 -4.73 13.97 2.26
CA ASN A 117 -4.58 15.04 3.24
C ASN A 117 -5.15 14.61 4.59
N LYS A 118 -4.28 14.59 5.61
CA LYS A 118 -4.61 14.16 6.98
C LYS A 118 -5.04 15.35 7.83
N THR A 119 -6.23 15.31 8.40
CA THR A 119 -6.79 16.43 9.17
C THR A 119 -6.33 16.50 10.63
N ASN A 120 -5.67 15.46 11.15
CA ASN A 120 -5.30 15.31 12.57
C ASN A 120 -3.82 15.02 12.80
N VAL A 121 -2.94 15.54 11.94
CA VAL A 121 -1.49 15.39 12.14
C VAL A 121 -1.02 16.16 13.37
N THR A 122 0.02 15.64 14.00
CA THR A 122 0.66 16.34 15.12
C THR A 122 1.30 17.63 14.60
N PRO A 123 1.07 18.80 15.26
CA PRO A 123 1.54 20.10 14.77
C PRO A 123 3.04 20.32 15.04
N LEU A 124 3.86 19.46 14.46
CA LEU A 124 5.31 19.42 14.66
C LEU A 124 6.02 19.80 13.38
N CYS A 125 6.02 21.05 13.07
CA CYS A 125 6.61 21.55 11.83
C CYS A 125 7.89 22.37 12.04
N GLY A 126 8.10 23.03 13.19
CA GLY A 126 9.29 23.87 13.41
C GLY A 126 9.47 24.86 12.26
N ASN A 127 10.63 24.86 11.61
CA ASN A 127 10.92 25.67 10.41
C ASN A 127 10.62 24.90 9.10
N LYS A 128 9.57 24.06 9.08
CA LYS A 128 9.14 23.29 7.91
C LYS A 128 7.62 23.35 7.80
N TYR A 129 7.11 23.09 6.60
CA TYR A 129 5.68 22.89 6.44
C TYR A 129 5.22 21.62 7.16
N LEU A 130 3.95 21.63 7.58
CA LEU A 130 3.32 20.48 8.21
C LEU A 130 3.30 19.29 7.23
N THR A 131 3.61 18.09 7.76
CA THR A 131 3.58 16.84 6.98
C THR A 131 2.18 16.22 6.99
N ASP A 132 1.21 16.98 6.50
CA ASP A 132 -0.20 16.62 6.47
C ASP A 132 -0.63 15.81 5.25
N LYS A 133 0.30 15.56 4.32
CA LYS A 133 0.03 14.88 3.05
C LYS A 133 0.85 13.60 2.90
N GLU A 134 0.20 12.60 2.33
CA GLU A 134 0.86 11.46 1.69
C GLU A 134 0.53 11.47 0.19
N TYR A 135 1.49 11.07 -0.61
CA TYR A 135 1.36 11.06 -2.06
C TYR A 135 1.22 9.63 -2.55
N CYS A 136 0.31 9.42 -3.50
CA CYS A 136 0.19 8.18 -4.25
C CYS A 136 0.36 8.53 -5.72
N LEU A 137 1.43 8.08 -6.33
CA LEU A 137 1.70 8.28 -7.75
C LEU A 137 1.02 7.18 -8.54
N PHE A 138 0.20 7.56 -9.50
CA PHE A 138 -0.40 6.65 -10.46
C PHE A 138 0.30 6.77 -11.80
N PHE A 139 0.81 5.65 -12.31
CA PHE A 139 1.40 5.57 -13.64
C PHE A 139 0.67 4.54 -14.47
N ARG A 140 0.39 4.88 -15.72
CA ARG A 140 -0.27 3.96 -16.65
C ARG A 140 0.27 4.10 -18.06
N GLU A 141 0.32 2.98 -18.75
CA GLU A 141 0.64 2.91 -20.16
C GLU A 141 -0.50 3.46 -21.01
N LYS A 142 -0.20 3.93 -22.22
CA LYS A 142 -1.20 4.36 -23.20
C LYS A 142 -2.19 3.24 -23.47
N GLY A 143 -3.48 3.56 -23.37
CA GLY A 143 -4.58 2.62 -23.60
C GLY A 143 -5.05 1.86 -22.36
N VAL A 144 -4.43 2.04 -21.19
CA VAL A 144 -4.98 1.58 -19.92
C VAL A 144 -6.08 2.55 -19.49
N PRO A 145 -7.34 2.11 -19.34
CA PRO A 145 -8.45 3.01 -18.98
C PRO A 145 -8.41 3.37 -17.49
N ILE A 146 -8.98 4.52 -17.15
CA ILE A 146 -9.40 4.83 -15.79
C ILE A 146 -10.92 4.65 -15.74
N MET A 147 -11.38 3.66 -15.03
CA MET A 147 -12.79 3.34 -14.82
C MET A 147 -13.36 4.12 -13.62
N GLY A 148 -14.54 3.80 -13.20
CA GLY A 148 -15.17 4.40 -12.03
C GLY A 148 -15.98 5.67 -12.35
N SER A 149 -16.58 6.23 -11.30
CA SER A 149 -17.47 7.40 -11.36
C SER A 149 -16.68 8.71 -11.20
N TYR A 150 -17.35 9.83 -11.40
CA TYR A 150 -16.81 11.16 -11.06
C TYR A 150 -16.30 11.23 -9.61
N GLU A 151 -17.03 10.64 -8.66
CA GLU A 151 -16.66 10.69 -7.23
C GLU A 151 -15.41 9.85 -6.92
N THR A 152 -15.26 8.70 -7.56
CA THR A 152 -14.10 7.82 -7.30
C THR A 152 -12.82 8.27 -7.99
N LYS A 153 -12.93 9.13 -9.01
CA LYS A 153 -11.78 9.67 -9.77
C LYS A 153 -11.18 10.95 -9.17
N LYS A 154 -11.66 11.40 -8.01
CA LYS A 154 -11.05 12.54 -7.31
C LYS A 154 -9.62 12.20 -6.88
N THR A 155 -8.74 13.18 -7.01
CA THR A 155 -7.31 13.00 -6.70
C THR A 155 -6.93 13.49 -5.31
N VAL A 156 -7.85 14.12 -4.59
CA VAL A 156 -7.61 14.60 -3.21
C VAL A 156 -8.61 13.92 -2.27
N TYR A 157 -8.07 13.17 -1.33
CA TYR A 157 -8.80 12.54 -0.24
C TYR A 157 -8.50 13.26 1.07
N VAL A 158 -9.52 13.64 1.81
CA VAL A 158 -9.38 14.34 3.10
C VAL A 158 -9.99 13.47 4.19
N SER A 159 -9.19 13.04 5.14
CA SER A 159 -9.66 12.28 6.31
C SER A 159 -8.68 12.41 7.48
N SER A 160 -9.10 11.98 8.66
CA SER A 160 -8.17 11.79 9.77
C SER A 160 -7.15 10.67 9.43
N SER A 161 -6.00 10.70 10.10
CA SER A 161 -5.11 9.52 10.11
C SER A 161 -5.91 8.34 10.67
N ASN A 162 -5.80 7.20 10.00
CA ASN A 162 -6.60 5.99 10.28
C ASN A 162 -6.21 5.36 11.64
N ARG A 163 -6.54 6.04 12.75
CA ARG A 163 -6.21 5.60 14.11
C ARG A 163 -6.99 4.35 14.51
N GLU A 164 -8.27 4.28 14.12
CA GLU A 164 -9.09 3.11 14.47
C GLU A 164 -8.52 1.81 13.93
N ASP A 165 -8.11 1.78 12.67
CA ASP A 165 -7.48 0.58 12.10
C ASP A 165 -6.08 0.34 12.68
N LYS A 166 -5.34 1.40 13.04
CA LYS A 166 -4.05 1.26 13.72
C LYS A 166 -4.21 0.57 15.08
N ASP A 167 -5.20 0.98 15.84
CA ASP A 167 -5.49 0.40 17.16
C ASP A 167 -6.08 -1.02 17.04
N LYS A 168 -6.97 -1.24 16.06
CA LYS A 168 -7.58 -2.56 15.79
C LYS A 168 -6.57 -3.61 15.34
N PHE A 169 -5.59 -3.23 14.52
CA PHE A 169 -4.67 -4.15 13.87
C PHE A 169 -3.22 -4.00 14.35
N THR A 170 -2.96 -3.14 15.35
CA THR A 170 -1.63 -2.90 15.94
C THR A 170 -0.53 -2.59 14.91
N HIS A 171 -0.89 -1.94 13.81
CA HIS A 171 0.05 -1.54 12.76
C HIS A 171 0.14 -0.02 12.63
N PRO A 172 1.37 0.58 12.63
CA PRO A 172 1.54 2.04 12.71
C PRO A 172 1.07 2.82 11.48
N ASN A 173 0.98 2.18 10.32
CA ASN A 173 0.74 2.84 9.02
C ASN A 173 -0.36 2.16 8.20
N CYS A 174 -1.59 2.04 8.76
CA CYS A 174 -2.71 1.55 7.98
C CYS A 174 -3.24 2.61 7.02
N LYS A 175 -3.21 2.35 5.72
CA LYS A 175 -3.87 3.21 4.73
C LYS A 175 -5.40 3.12 4.86
N PRO A 176 -6.16 4.19 4.59
CA PRO A 176 -7.62 4.14 4.61
C PRO A 176 -8.14 3.19 3.52
N ILE A 177 -8.84 2.15 3.92
CA ILE A 177 -9.32 1.09 3.02
C ILE A 177 -10.21 1.63 1.90
N ASN A 178 -11.02 2.67 2.16
CA ASN A 178 -11.90 3.26 1.15
C ASN A 178 -11.12 3.94 0.02
N ILE A 179 -9.95 4.53 0.31
CA ILE A 179 -9.07 5.08 -0.73
C ILE A 179 -8.58 3.93 -1.61
N ILE A 180 -8.03 2.87 -1.01
CA ILE A 180 -7.51 1.72 -1.74
C ILE A 180 -8.59 1.05 -2.60
N LYS A 181 -9.81 0.87 -2.07
CA LYS A 181 -10.95 0.35 -2.85
C LYS A 181 -11.27 1.20 -4.08
N ASN A 182 -11.22 2.54 -3.95
CA ASN A 182 -11.44 3.44 -5.08
C ASN A 182 -10.35 3.27 -6.15
N LEU A 183 -9.07 3.21 -5.74
CA LEU A 183 -7.96 3.01 -6.66
C LEU A 183 -8.10 1.67 -7.41
N ILE A 184 -8.43 0.58 -6.71
CA ILE A 184 -8.67 -0.73 -7.30
C ILE A 184 -9.80 -0.66 -8.33
N LYS A 185 -10.97 -0.12 -7.96
CA LYS A 185 -12.13 -0.02 -8.85
C LYS A 185 -11.88 0.87 -10.07
N ASN A 186 -11.05 1.91 -9.92
CA ASN A 186 -10.71 2.81 -11.03
C ASN A 186 -9.78 2.17 -12.06
N SER A 187 -8.98 1.16 -11.66
CA SER A 187 -7.88 0.66 -12.51
C SER A 187 -7.86 -0.87 -12.67
N SER A 188 -8.94 -1.57 -12.26
CA SER A 188 -9.05 -3.01 -12.47
C SER A 188 -10.50 -3.46 -12.63
N ASN A 189 -10.70 -4.59 -13.30
CA ASN A 189 -11.98 -5.28 -13.42
C ASN A 189 -12.14 -6.31 -12.29
N LYS A 190 -13.35 -6.88 -12.17
CA LYS A 190 -13.59 -8.04 -11.33
C LYS A 190 -12.67 -9.19 -11.79
N ASP A 191 -12.16 -9.95 -10.83
CA ASP A 191 -11.26 -11.09 -11.02
C ASP A 191 -9.85 -10.76 -11.58
N ASP A 192 -9.53 -9.48 -11.82
CA ASP A 192 -8.16 -9.04 -12.11
C ASP A 192 -7.24 -9.31 -10.90
N ILE A 193 -5.95 -9.55 -11.18
CA ILE A 193 -4.93 -9.80 -10.14
C ILE A 193 -4.24 -8.50 -9.77
N VAL A 194 -4.32 -8.15 -8.49
CA VAL A 194 -3.65 -6.99 -7.89
C VAL A 194 -2.46 -7.45 -7.07
N LEU A 195 -1.29 -6.89 -7.32
CA LEU A 195 -0.05 -7.18 -6.57
C LEU A 195 0.24 -6.05 -5.58
N ASP A 196 0.56 -6.43 -4.33
CA ASP A 196 1.15 -5.56 -3.33
C ASP A 196 2.42 -6.21 -2.76
N THR A 197 3.57 -5.61 -3.00
CA THR A 197 4.87 -6.15 -2.59
C THR A 197 5.34 -5.69 -1.21
N PHE A 198 4.59 -4.80 -0.56
CA PHE A 198 4.85 -4.28 0.78
C PHE A 198 3.55 -4.19 1.58
N VAL A 199 2.98 -5.35 1.87
CA VAL A 199 1.60 -5.52 2.37
C VAL A 199 1.35 -4.83 3.71
N GLY A 200 2.35 -4.82 4.61
CA GLY A 200 2.20 -4.26 5.95
C GLY A 200 0.98 -4.84 6.69
N SER A 201 -0.01 -4.00 6.94
CA SER A 201 -1.26 -4.39 7.62
C SER A 201 -2.30 -5.11 6.75
N GLY A 202 -2.02 -5.39 5.48
CA GLY A 202 -2.94 -6.12 4.59
C GLY A 202 -4.04 -5.28 3.94
N THR A 203 -3.99 -3.96 3.99
CA THR A 203 -5.09 -3.10 3.51
C THR A 203 -5.43 -3.34 2.04
N THR A 204 -4.42 -3.48 1.16
CA THR A 204 -4.64 -3.73 -0.26
C THR A 204 -5.31 -5.08 -0.51
N CYS A 205 -4.83 -6.15 0.15
CA CYS A 205 -5.37 -7.49 -0.01
C CYS A 205 -6.82 -7.59 0.48
N VAL A 206 -7.12 -7.00 1.66
CA VAL A 206 -8.48 -6.92 2.19
C VAL A 206 -9.38 -6.12 1.25
N ALA A 207 -8.92 -4.98 0.75
CA ALA A 207 -9.69 -4.19 -0.21
C ALA A 207 -9.98 -4.97 -1.49
N CYS A 208 -9.02 -5.73 -2.03
CA CYS A 208 -9.21 -6.60 -3.19
C CYS A 208 -10.30 -7.64 -2.94
N LYS A 209 -10.22 -8.38 -1.82
CA LYS A 209 -11.23 -9.36 -1.42
C LYS A 209 -12.64 -8.74 -1.38
N GLU A 210 -12.78 -7.58 -0.73
CA GLU A 210 -14.08 -6.91 -0.58
C GLU A 210 -14.66 -6.37 -1.89
N VAL A 211 -13.83 -6.10 -2.91
CA VAL A 211 -14.30 -5.58 -4.20
C VAL A 211 -14.24 -6.62 -5.32
N GLY A 212 -13.99 -7.90 -5.00
CA GLY A 212 -14.01 -9.01 -5.94
C GLY A 212 -12.83 -9.02 -6.92
N ARG A 213 -11.63 -8.69 -6.42
CA ARG A 213 -10.37 -8.83 -7.17
C ARG A 213 -9.54 -9.92 -6.52
N ARG A 214 -8.77 -10.64 -7.34
CA ARG A 214 -7.72 -11.53 -6.84
C ARG A 214 -6.52 -10.70 -6.41
N TYR A 215 -5.71 -11.23 -5.52
CA TYR A 215 -4.53 -10.50 -5.03
C TYR A 215 -3.35 -11.44 -4.82
N ILE A 216 -2.16 -10.85 -4.85
CA ILE A 216 -0.93 -11.45 -4.35
C ILE A 216 -0.30 -10.41 -3.43
N GLY A 217 -0.03 -10.80 -2.18
CA GLY A 217 0.64 -9.97 -1.20
C GLY A 217 2.03 -10.50 -0.86
N MET A 218 2.97 -9.62 -0.51
CA MET A 218 4.29 -10.00 -0.03
C MET A 218 4.64 -9.17 1.22
N GLU A 219 5.10 -9.84 2.27
CA GLU A 219 5.52 -9.19 3.52
C GLU A 219 6.76 -9.89 4.08
N ILE A 220 7.79 -9.12 4.41
CA ILE A 220 9.05 -9.67 4.91
C ILE A 220 9.05 -9.89 6.43
N ASP A 221 8.28 -9.07 7.17
CA ASP A 221 8.20 -9.15 8.61
C ASP A 221 7.15 -10.20 9.03
N PRO A 222 7.55 -11.27 9.78
CA PRO A 222 6.61 -12.31 10.19
C PRO A 222 5.47 -11.81 11.07
N GLN A 223 5.67 -10.73 11.84
CA GLN A 223 4.62 -10.17 12.70
C GLN A 223 3.58 -9.42 11.86
N TYR A 224 4.04 -8.59 10.91
CA TYR A 224 3.14 -7.90 9.99
C TYR A 224 2.45 -8.86 9.03
N HIS A 225 3.14 -9.89 8.55
CA HIS A 225 2.53 -10.96 7.78
C HIS A 225 1.37 -11.62 8.55
N LYS A 226 1.60 -12.01 9.82
CA LYS A 226 0.54 -12.57 10.66
C LYS A 226 -0.64 -11.60 10.82
N ILE A 227 -0.39 -10.32 11.09
CA ILE A 227 -1.43 -9.29 11.20
C ILE A 227 -2.25 -9.20 9.91
N ALA A 228 -1.60 -9.19 8.75
CA ALA A 228 -2.26 -9.09 7.46
C ALA A 228 -3.13 -10.32 7.17
N VAL A 229 -2.64 -11.53 7.46
CA VAL A 229 -3.38 -12.78 7.30
C VAL A 229 -4.57 -12.84 8.27
N ASP A 230 -4.38 -12.48 9.54
CA ASP A 230 -5.45 -12.43 10.53
C ASP A 230 -6.56 -11.45 10.07
N ARG A 231 -6.18 -10.27 9.58
CA ARG A 231 -7.11 -9.27 9.06
C ARG A 231 -7.91 -9.78 7.85
N LEU A 232 -7.27 -10.49 6.92
CA LEU A 232 -7.95 -11.14 5.79
C LEU A 232 -8.99 -12.17 6.23
N ASN A 233 -8.73 -12.84 7.36
CA ASN A 233 -9.63 -13.81 7.97
C ASN A 233 -10.65 -13.16 8.93
N GLY A 234 -10.69 -11.82 9.01
CA GLY A 234 -11.59 -11.09 9.91
C GLY A 234 -11.24 -11.20 11.39
N ILE A 235 -10.00 -11.55 11.73
CA ILE A 235 -9.52 -11.66 13.10
C ILE A 235 -8.92 -10.31 13.54
N LEU A 236 -9.37 -9.79 14.68
CA LEU A 236 -8.86 -8.56 15.29
C LEU A 236 -7.64 -8.85 16.17
N ALA A 237 -6.85 -7.82 16.48
CA ALA A 237 -5.66 -7.94 17.33
C ALA A 237 -5.92 -8.54 18.73
N ASN A 238 -7.15 -8.42 19.24
CA ASN A 238 -7.58 -9.04 20.50
C ASN A 238 -8.07 -10.49 20.35
N GLY A 239 -7.93 -11.10 19.17
CA GLY A 239 -8.36 -12.47 18.85
C GLY A 239 -9.87 -12.63 18.61
N GLN A 240 -10.65 -11.53 18.65
CA GLN A 240 -12.07 -11.59 18.29
C GLN A 240 -12.27 -11.60 16.78
N THR A 241 -13.27 -12.32 16.30
CA THR A 241 -13.67 -12.30 14.90
C THR A 241 -14.49 -11.03 14.63
N SER A 242 -14.16 -10.29 13.59
CA SER A 242 -14.98 -9.16 13.17
C SER A 242 -16.31 -9.66 12.61
N ILE A 243 -17.40 -8.96 12.88
CA ILE A 243 -18.78 -9.32 12.46
C ILE A 243 -18.95 -9.34 10.92
N PHE A 244 -17.92 -8.96 10.17
CA PHE A 244 -17.96 -8.85 8.70
C PHE A 244 -17.64 -10.14 7.93
N THR A 245 -17.48 -11.29 8.60
CA THR A 245 -17.23 -12.59 7.95
C THR A 245 -18.50 -13.28 7.44
N ASP A 246 -19.69 -12.71 7.63
CA ASP A 246 -20.97 -13.34 7.24
C ASP A 246 -21.43 -13.02 5.80
N PHE A 247 -20.65 -12.35 4.98
CA PHE A 247 -21.04 -12.08 3.58
C PHE A 247 -20.96 -13.30 2.65
N ASP A 248 -20.26 -14.37 3.03
CA ASP A 248 -20.19 -15.60 2.23
C ASP A 248 -21.44 -16.51 2.36
N LYS A 249 -22.42 -16.16 3.22
CA LYS A 249 -23.62 -16.97 3.45
C LYS A 249 -24.91 -16.43 2.83
N ILE A 250 -24.88 -15.31 2.13
CA ILE A 250 -26.12 -14.70 1.55
C ILE A 250 -26.29 -15.03 0.06
N GLY A 251 -25.44 -15.89 -0.52
CA GLY A 251 -25.50 -16.31 -1.93
C GLY A 251 -26.30 -17.57 -2.24
N GLU A 252 -26.83 -18.30 -1.26
CA GLU A 252 -27.49 -19.60 -1.49
C GLU A 252 -28.94 -19.69 -0.98
N SER A 253 -29.72 -18.64 -1.11
CA SER A 253 -31.16 -18.78 -0.98
C SER A 253 -31.88 -17.71 -1.77
N ASN A 254 -32.20 -18.00 -3.05
CA ASN A 254 -33.49 -17.81 -3.64
C ASN A 254 -33.43 -18.19 -5.13
N GLU A 255 -33.89 -19.40 -5.40
CA GLU A 255 -34.50 -19.77 -6.68
C GLU A 255 -35.76 -19.00 -6.90
#